data_78435c15ef63128efeaf86e2e17bd078
#
_entry.id   78435c15ef63128efeaf86e2e17bd078
#
_cell.length_a   1.000
_cell.length_b   1.000
_cell.length_c   1.000
_cell.angle_alpha   90.00
_cell.angle_beta   90.00
_cell.angle_gamma   90.00
#
_symmetry.space_group_name_H-M   'P 1'
#
loop_
_entity.id
_entity.type
_entity.pdbx_description
1 polymer ?
#
loop_
_entity_poly.entity_id
_entity_poly.type
_entity_poly.pdbx_seq_one_letter_code
_entity_poly.pdbx_strand_id
1 'polypeptide(L)'
;LTVFDQKQVGAGDTVYQVVNQIRRPAKIIGKQNRIFDTTLLINGLPVIQIEEKRDTRDVNEALNQMHQYIDENQYRDIFSTLQILVAITPNNVKYMANTTADKFNKDFAFNWQNRDNAIVRDWKTFADAMLSIPMAHQMATNYMILDGTKNKQALKVMRPYQVYATQNIISRLKQVDFEFGSNKVGYIWHTTGSGKTITSFKTAWLASRMPHVDKVVFVVDRIALTRQTSENYQAYDPDGDIADVAQSGVVKSTHTTTDLSRKLKSRGNDIIVTSVQKLDTLIKRKYFQAPDKNIVFIVDEAHRSTGGDSFKAIQAAFKRAAWIGYTGTPMFDDTT
;
A
#
# COMPACT_ATOMS: atom_id res chain seq x y z
N LEU A 1 -20.34 -3.46 10.70
CA LEU A 1 -19.42 -4.08 11.65
C LEU A 1 -18.00 -3.91 11.12
N THR A 2 -17.17 -3.13 11.81
CA THR A 2 -15.76 -2.98 11.43
C THR A 2 -15.01 -4.21 11.91
N VAL A 3 -14.55 -5.04 10.98
CA VAL A 3 -13.82 -6.28 11.32
C VAL A 3 -12.34 -5.98 11.64
N PHE A 4 -11.76 -5.03 10.93
CA PHE A 4 -10.39 -4.56 11.13
C PHE A 4 -10.40 -3.05 11.33
N ASP A 5 -10.14 -2.58 12.54
CA ASP A 5 -10.05 -1.15 12.81
C ASP A 5 -8.59 -0.70 12.84
N GLN A 6 -8.20 0.10 11.85
CA GLN A 6 -6.86 0.67 11.76
C GLN A 6 -6.50 1.60 12.94
N LYS A 7 -7.51 2.13 13.65
CA LYS A 7 -7.30 2.97 14.83
C LYS A 7 -7.05 2.15 16.09
N GLN A 8 -7.40 0.86 16.08
CA GLN A 8 -7.28 -0.05 17.20
C GLN A 8 -6.22 -1.13 16.97
N VAL A 9 -5.21 -0.86 16.17
CA VAL A 9 -4.12 -1.80 15.93
C VAL A 9 -3.28 -1.96 17.20
N GLY A 10 -3.26 -3.16 17.75
CA GLY A 10 -2.56 -3.48 19.01
C GLY A 10 -3.18 -2.90 20.26
N ALA A 11 -4.40 -2.36 20.18
CA ALA A 11 -5.11 -1.73 21.29
C ALA A 11 -6.63 -1.90 21.14
N GLY A 12 -7.38 -1.51 22.15
CA GLY A 12 -8.85 -1.56 22.15
C GLY A 12 -9.38 -2.98 22.19
N ASP A 13 -10.52 -3.20 21.53
CA ASP A 13 -11.25 -4.48 21.56
C ASP A 13 -10.76 -5.49 20.49
N THR A 14 -9.68 -5.20 19.79
CA THR A 14 -9.13 -6.12 18.78
C THR A 14 -8.49 -7.33 19.43
N VAL A 15 -9.00 -8.52 19.09
CA VAL A 15 -8.51 -9.80 19.59
C VAL A 15 -7.57 -10.44 18.56
N TYR A 16 -6.37 -10.80 19.00
CA TYR A 16 -5.37 -11.51 18.21
C TYR A 16 -5.24 -12.94 18.71
N GLN A 17 -5.26 -13.90 17.82
CA GLN A 17 -5.17 -15.32 18.13
C GLN A 17 -4.17 -16.00 17.22
N VAL A 18 -3.41 -16.94 17.81
CA VAL A 18 -2.57 -17.88 17.07
C VAL A 18 -3.15 -19.28 17.32
N VAL A 19 -3.54 -19.94 16.23
CA VAL A 19 -4.16 -21.27 16.33
C VAL A 19 -3.34 -22.25 15.53
N ASN A 20 -2.95 -23.34 16.19
CA ASN A 20 -2.14 -24.38 15.59
C ASN A 20 -2.97 -25.61 15.22
N GLN A 21 -2.53 -26.35 14.22
CA GLN A 21 -3.05 -27.66 13.81
C GLN A 21 -4.56 -27.64 13.52
N ILE A 22 -4.99 -26.68 12.72
CA ILE A 22 -6.41 -26.56 12.35
C ILE A 22 -6.78 -27.66 11.36
N ARG A 23 -7.67 -28.56 11.80
CA ARG A 23 -8.17 -29.66 10.95
C ARG A 23 -9.22 -29.13 9.97
N ARG A 24 -8.99 -29.40 8.70
CA ARG A 24 -9.88 -29.04 7.60
C ARG A 24 -10.39 -30.30 6.92
N PRO A 25 -11.71 -30.55 6.90
CA PRO A 25 -12.28 -31.67 6.14
C PRO A 25 -12.01 -31.49 4.64
N ALA A 26 -11.93 -32.60 3.93
CA ALA A 26 -11.83 -32.58 2.48
C ALA A 26 -12.99 -31.80 1.86
N LYS A 27 -12.67 -30.89 0.95
CA LYS A 27 -13.64 -30.04 0.23
C LYS A 27 -13.99 -30.60 -1.15
N ILE A 28 -13.20 -31.55 -1.62
CA ILE A 28 -13.37 -32.22 -2.92
C ILE A 28 -13.46 -33.73 -2.68
N ILE A 29 -14.40 -34.38 -3.32
CA ILE A 29 -14.59 -35.84 -3.22
C ILE A 29 -13.31 -36.56 -3.68
N GLY A 30 -12.85 -37.52 -2.89
CA GLY A 30 -11.62 -38.28 -3.16
C GLY A 30 -10.33 -37.62 -2.69
N LYS A 31 -10.39 -36.40 -2.14
CA LYS A 31 -9.26 -35.75 -1.47
C LYS A 31 -9.23 -36.06 0.03
N GLN A 32 -8.08 -35.83 0.65
CA GLN A 32 -7.88 -36.07 2.09
C GLN A 32 -8.20 -34.84 2.92
N ASN A 33 -8.50 -35.05 4.20
CA ASN A 33 -8.51 -33.98 5.20
C ASN A 33 -7.12 -33.35 5.29
N ARG A 34 -7.08 -32.03 5.55
CA ARG A 34 -5.84 -31.29 5.71
C ARG A 34 -5.70 -30.79 7.14
N ILE A 35 -4.47 -30.50 7.52
CA ILE A 35 -4.15 -29.87 8.79
C ILE A 35 -3.28 -28.67 8.47
N PHE A 36 -3.73 -27.48 8.87
CA PHE A 36 -2.97 -26.26 8.74
C PHE A 36 -2.04 -26.11 9.93
N ASP A 37 -0.77 -25.82 9.72
CA ASP A 37 0.21 -25.78 10.80
C ASP A 37 -0.08 -24.65 11.79
N THR A 38 -0.01 -23.41 11.35
CA THR A 38 -0.27 -22.24 12.19
C THR A 38 -1.06 -21.18 11.43
N THR A 39 -2.08 -20.61 12.08
CA THR A 39 -2.90 -19.53 11.49
C THR A 39 -3.03 -18.38 12.48
N LEU A 40 -2.76 -17.16 12.01
CA LEU A 40 -3.05 -15.94 12.77
C LEU A 40 -4.46 -15.44 12.42
N LEU A 41 -5.22 -15.14 13.48
CA LEU A 41 -6.57 -14.59 13.37
C LEU A 41 -6.62 -13.19 13.99
N ILE A 42 -7.42 -12.33 13.38
CA ILE A 42 -7.81 -11.03 13.93
C ILE A 42 -9.32 -11.05 14.08
N ASN A 43 -9.81 -10.85 15.32
CA ASN A 43 -11.23 -10.91 15.66
C ASN A 43 -11.91 -12.21 15.16
N GLY A 44 -11.19 -13.34 15.28
CA GLY A 44 -11.68 -14.66 14.87
C GLY A 44 -11.58 -14.95 13.37
N LEU A 45 -11.14 -13.99 12.54
CA LEU A 45 -10.98 -14.20 11.11
C LEU A 45 -9.53 -14.55 10.75
N PRO A 46 -9.29 -15.66 10.01
CA PRO A 46 -7.97 -16.04 9.53
C PRO A 46 -7.41 -14.98 8.60
N VAL A 47 -6.21 -14.46 8.87
CA VAL A 47 -5.58 -13.43 8.04
C VAL A 47 -4.22 -13.84 7.49
N ILE A 48 -3.47 -14.65 8.25
CA ILE A 48 -2.14 -15.13 7.82
C ILE A 48 -2.10 -16.64 8.05
N GLN A 49 -1.81 -17.40 7.01
CA GLN A 49 -1.54 -18.82 7.08
C GLN A 49 -0.04 -19.07 7.04
N ILE A 50 0.45 -19.88 7.96
CA ILE A 50 1.86 -20.24 8.07
C ILE A 50 1.97 -21.76 7.91
N GLU A 51 2.79 -22.21 6.98
CA GLU A 51 3.18 -23.62 6.80
C GLU A 51 4.65 -23.81 7.15
N GLU A 52 4.93 -24.82 7.96
CA GLU A 52 6.22 -25.05 8.58
C GLU A 52 6.87 -26.33 8.04
N LYS A 53 8.16 -26.26 7.75
CA LYS A 53 8.96 -27.42 7.37
C LYS A 53 10.22 -27.50 8.24
N ARG A 54 10.68 -28.71 8.43
CA ARG A 54 11.95 -28.98 9.13
C ARG A 54 13.13 -28.38 8.38
N ASP A 55 14.22 -28.14 9.08
CA ASP A 55 15.45 -27.54 8.56
C ASP A 55 16.03 -28.31 7.33
N THR A 56 15.82 -29.62 7.27
CA THR A 56 16.26 -30.48 6.17
C THR A 56 15.43 -30.36 4.90
N ARG A 57 14.36 -29.53 4.91
CA ARG A 57 13.43 -29.37 3.78
C ARG A 57 13.58 -27.99 3.14
N ASP A 58 13.28 -27.93 1.84
CA ASP A 58 13.22 -26.65 1.13
C ASP A 58 11.95 -25.87 1.54
N VAL A 59 12.09 -24.57 1.80
CA VAL A 59 10.95 -23.68 2.11
C VAL A 59 9.88 -23.69 1.01
N ASN A 60 10.26 -23.96 -0.23
CA ASN A 60 9.33 -24.09 -1.34
C ASN A 60 8.39 -25.29 -1.21
N GLU A 61 8.71 -26.31 -0.39
CA GLU A 61 7.78 -27.40 -0.08
C GLU A 61 6.56 -26.90 0.69
N ALA A 62 6.74 -25.95 1.61
CA ALA A 62 5.62 -25.29 2.29
C ALA A 62 4.75 -24.48 1.32
N LEU A 63 5.38 -23.77 0.37
CA LEU A 63 4.64 -23.06 -0.69
C LEU A 63 3.85 -24.05 -1.58
N ASN A 64 4.44 -25.18 -1.95
CA ASN A 64 3.76 -26.24 -2.73
C ASN A 64 2.56 -26.81 -1.97
N GLN A 65 2.69 -26.98 -0.64
CA GLN A 65 1.59 -27.46 0.19
C GLN A 65 0.45 -26.45 0.24
N MET A 66 0.75 -25.15 0.41
CA MET A 66 -0.26 -24.11 0.36
C MET A 66 -0.92 -24.00 -1.02
N HIS A 67 -0.17 -24.18 -2.11
CA HIS A 67 -0.74 -24.28 -3.46
C HIS A 67 -1.73 -25.45 -3.55
N GLN A 68 -1.36 -26.63 -3.03
CA GLN A 68 -2.28 -27.75 -2.95
C GLN A 68 -3.54 -27.44 -2.15
N TYR A 69 -3.45 -26.67 -1.05
CA TYR A 69 -4.62 -26.24 -0.30
C TYR A 69 -5.54 -25.33 -1.13
N ILE A 70 -4.97 -24.45 -1.94
CA ILE A 70 -5.73 -23.61 -2.87
C ILE A 70 -6.45 -24.48 -3.91
N ASP A 71 -5.74 -25.41 -4.56
CA ASP A 71 -6.30 -26.36 -5.55
C ASP A 71 -7.43 -27.22 -4.97
N GLU A 72 -7.31 -27.59 -3.71
CA GLU A 72 -8.31 -28.40 -2.99
C GLU A 72 -9.42 -27.58 -2.35
N ASN A 73 -9.52 -26.29 -2.66
CA ASN A 73 -10.52 -25.37 -2.10
C ASN A 73 -10.52 -25.27 -0.57
N GLN A 74 -9.39 -25.49 0.09
CA GLN A 74 -9.29 -25.45 1.54
C GLN A 74 -9.40 -24.01 2.09
N TYR A 75 -9.03 -23.01 1.28
CA TYR A 75 -9.15 -21.57 1.62
C TYR A 75 -10.52 -20.99 1.23
N ARG A 76 -11.59 -21.73 1.53
CA ARG A 76 -12.98 -21.28 1.42
C ARG A 76 -13.63 -21.06 2.79
N ASP A 77 -14.87 -20.64 2.79
CA ASP A 77 -15.67 -20.31 3.96
C ASP A 77 -14.96 -19.20 4.77
N ILE A 78 -14.79 -19.34 6.07
CA ILE A 78 -14.10 -18.36 6.90
C ILE A 78 -12.63 -18.14 6.47
N PHE A 79 -11.99 -19.12 5.84
CA PHE A 79 -10.61 -19.00 5.35
C PHE A 79 -10.49 -18.20 4.04
N SER A 80 -11.60 -17.78 3.44
CA SER A 80 -11.58 -16.84 2.32
C SER A 80 -11.08 -15.44 2.72
N THR A 81 -10.97 -15.17 4.02
CA THR A 81 -10.40 -13.93 4.56
C THR A 81 -8.87 -13.92 4.62
N LEU A 82 -8.21 -15.03 4.31
CA LEU A 82 -6.75 -15.12 4.28
C LEU A 82 -6.15 -14.10 3.30
N GLN A 83 -5.22 -13.29 3.79
CA GLN A 83 -4.53 -12.25 3.05
C GLN A 83 -3.11 -12.68 2.66
N ILE A 84 -2.40 -13.31 3.57
CA ILE A 84 -0.96 -13.59 3.45
C ILE A 84 -0.69 -15.07 3.71
N LEU A 85 0.17 -15.63 2.88
CA LEU A 85 0.72 -16.98 3.00
C LEU A 85 2.19 -16.87 3.38
N VAL A 86 2.61 -17.60 4.40
CA VAL A 86 3.97 -17.61 4.92
C VAL A 86 4.50 -19.05 4.94
N ALA A 87 5.66 -19.26 4.36
CA ALA A 87 6.39 -20.52 4.37
C ALA A 87 7.62 -20.40 5.25
N ILE A 88 7.79 -21.29 6.22
CA ILE A 88 8.84 -21.22 7.24
C ILE A 88 9.63 -22.54 7.29
N THR A 89 10.95 -22.42 7.27
CA THR A 89 11.90 -23.37 7.86
C THR A 89 12.73 -22.63 8.91
N PRO A 90 13.48 -23.30 9.80
CA PRO A 90 14.33 -22.60 10.78
C PRO A 90 15.24 -21.52 10.17
N ASN A 91 15.74 -21.75 8.96
CA ASN A 91 16.78 -20.93 8.32
C ASN A 91 16.33 -20.25 7.00
N ASN A 92 15.06 -20.33 6.65
CA ASN A 92 14.54 -19.63 5.47
C ASN A 92 13.05 -19.35 5.62
N VAL A 93 12.66 -18.14 5.30
CA VAL A 93 11.27 -17.69 5.38
C VAL A 93 10.89 -16.94 4.13
N LYS A 94 9.73 -17.26 3.58
CA LYS A 94 9.14 -16.54 2.45
C LYS A 94 7.68 -16.20 2.73
N TYR A 95 7.21 -15.09 2.19
CA TYR A 95 5.80 -14.73 2.25
C TYR A 95 5.30 -14.20 0.91
N MET A 96 4.01 -14.36 0.68
CA MET A 96 3.31 -13.85 -0.51
C MET A 96 1.87 -13.51 -0.18
N ALA A 97 1.21 -12.76 -1.05
CA ALA A 97 -0.23 -12.56 -0.95
C ALA A 97 -0.97 -13.88 -1.28
N ASN A 98 -2.11 -14.11 -0.63
CA ASN A 98 -3.02 -15.19 -1.02
C ASN A 98 -3.53 -14.95 -2.44
N THR A 99 -3.81 -16.03 -3.17
CA THR A 99 -4.16 -15.95 -4.60
C THR A 99 -5.03 -17.14 -5.00
N THR A 100 -5.47 -17.16 -6.25
CA THR A 100 -6.17 -18.31 -6.87
C THR A 100 -5.15 -19.28 -7.47
N ALA A 101 -5.59 -20.52 -7.71
CA ALA A 101 -4.73 -21.59 -8.22
C ALA A 101 -4.06 -21.25 -9.55
N ASP A 102 -4.81 -20.64 -10.48
CA ASP A 102 -4.34 -20.22 -11.79
C ASP A 102 -3.31 -19.08 -11.75
N LYS A 103 -3.25 -18.33 -10.65
CA LYS A 103 -2.33 -17.19 -10.45
C LYS A 103 -1.19 -17.50 -9.46
N PHE A 104 -1.19 -18.71 -8.87
CA PHE A 104 -0.15 -19.07 -7.92
C PHE A 104 1.21 -19.20 -8.61
N ASN A 105 2.17 -18.38 -8.16
CA ASN A 105 3.54 -18.44 -8.62
C ASN A 105 4.50 -18.20 -7.46
N LYS A 106 5.37 -19.15 -7.17
CA LYS A 106 6.38 -19.10 -6.10
C LYS A 106 7.39 -17.95 -6.27
N ASP A 107 7.59 -17.45 -7.48
CA ASP A 107 8.47 -16.33 -7.75
C ASP A 107 7.95 -15.01 -7.15
N PHE A 108 6.67 -14.99 -6.77
CA PHE A 108 6.07 -13.88 -6.03
C PHE A 108 6.19 -14.02 -4.51
N ALA A 109 6.82 -15.07 -4.02
CA ALA A 109 7.15 -15.22 -2.61
C ALA A 109 8.50 -14.54 -2.29
N PHE A 110 8.50 -13.61 -1.33
CA PHE A 110 9.65 -12.79 -0.99
C PHE A 110 10.21 -13.20 0.38
N ASN A 111 11.53 -13.01 0.55
CA ASN A 111 12.11 -12.96 1.88
C ASN A 111 11.83 -11.60 2.52
N TRP A 112 11.70 -11.58 3.85
CA TRP A 112 11.73 -10.32 4.58
C TRP A 112 13.16 -9.76 4.56
N GLN A 113 13.27 -8.45 4.52
CA GLN A 113 14.53 -7.73 4.63
C GLN A 113 14.43 -6.75 5.78
N ASN A 114 15.52 -6.54 6.47
CA ASN A 114 15.60 -5.46 7.46
C ASN A 114 15.83 -4.09 6.77
N ARG A 115 16.02 -3.03 7.55
CA ARG A 115 16.14 -1.65 7.01
C ARG A 115 17.42 -1.39 6.20
N ASP A 116 18.45 -2.19 6.37
CA ASP A 116 19.71 -2.18 5.60
C ASP A 116 19.71 -3.16 4.44
N ASN A 117 18.53 -3.68 4.06
CA ASN A 117 18.29 -4.63 2.98
C ASN A 117 18.89 -6.02 3.17
N ALA A 118 19.42 -6.36 4.35
CA ALA A 118 19.86 -7.71 4.63
C ALA A 118 18.65 -8.67 4.73
N ILE A 119 18.75 -9.82 4.08
CA ILE A 119 17.70 -10.84 4.09
C ILE A 119 17.60 -11.45 5.48
N VAL A 120 16.41 -11.45 6.05
CA VAL A 120 16.06 -12.12 7.30
C VAL A 120 15.75 -13.59 6.99
N ARG A 121 16.63 -14.48 7.38
CA ARG A 121 16.49 -15.92 7.15
C ARG A 121 15.97 -16.66 8.38
N ASP A 122 16.36 -16.23 9.56
CA ASP A 122 15.93 -16.82 10.83
C ASP A 122 14.45 -16.56 11.09
N TRP A 123 13.71 -17.63 11.38
CA TRP A 123 12.26 -17.55 11.58
C TRP A 123 11.84 -16.71 12.80
N LYS A 124 12.65 -16.70 13.88
CA LYS A 124 12.34 -15.91 15.08
C LYS A 124 12.45 -14.42 14.77
N THR A 125 13.55 -14.03 14.13
CA THR A 125 13.76 -12.64 13.68
C THR A 125 12.67 -12.20 12.70
N PHE A 126 12.23 -13.11 11.82
CA PHE A 126 11.09 -12.83 10.93
C PHE A 126 9.78 -12.67 11.71
N ALA A 127 9.51 -13.55 12.66
CA ALA A 127 8.29 -13.48 13.48
C ALA A 127 8.23 -12.16 14.26
N ASP A 128 9.33 -11.74 14.86
CA ASP A 128 9.42 -10.45 15.56
C ASP A 128 9.19 -9.27 14.60
N ALA A 129 9.76 -9.33 13.40
CA ALA A 129 9.70 -8.22 12.44
C ALA A 129 8.35 -8.10 11.71
N MET A 130 7.70 -9.22 11.37
CA MET A 130 6.51 -9.23 10.51
C MET A 130 5.26 -9.81 11.17
N LEU A 131 5.38 -10.81 12.05
CA LEU A 131 4.25 -11.51 12.64
C LEU A 131 3.87 -11.00 14.04
N SER A 132 4.68 -10.13 14.63
CA SER A 132 4.35 -9.45 15.89
C SER A 132 3.30 -8.36 15.71
N ILE A 133 2.57 -8.03 16.76
CA ILE A 133 1.64 -6.90 16.75
C ILE A 133 2.42 -5.61 17.11
N PRO A 134 2.24 -4.50 16.37
CA PRO A 134 1.17 -4.22 15.42
C PRO A 134 1.46 -4.62 13.95
N MET A 135 2.66 -5.11 13.63
CA MET A 135 3.07 -5.29 12.24
C MET A 135 2.21 -6.32 11.50
N ALA A 136 1.89 -7.47 12.10
CA ALA A 136 1.04 -8.48 11.44
C ALA A 136 -0.32 -7.92 11.02
N HIS A 137 -0.95 -7.11 11.89
CA HIS A 137 -2.20 -6.43 11.56
C HIS A 137 -2.00 -5.43 10.41
N GLN A 138 -0.95 -4.62 10.47
CA GLN A 138 -0.65 -3.63 9.42
C GLN A 138 -0.33 -4.31 8.07
N MET A 139 0.39 -5.44 8.09
CA MET A 139 0.67 -6.21 6.88
C MET A 139 -0.63 -6.73 6.25
N ALA A 140 -1.56 -7.25 7.04
CA ALA A 140 -2.83 -7.77 6.57
C ALA A 140 -3.84 -6.68 6.14
N THR A 141 -3.60 -5.42 6.48
CA THR A 141 -4.52 -4.29 6.20
C THR A 141 -3.85 -3.16 5.42
N ASN A 142 -2.92 -2.44 6.07
CA ASN A 142 -2.31 -1.23 5.52
C ASN A 142 -1.38 -1.52 4.33
N TYR A 143 -0.71 -2.67 4.33
CA TYR A 143 0.29 -3.05 3.33
C TYR A 143 -0.18 -4.12 2.36
N MET A 144 -1.48 -4.38 2.34
CA MET A 144 -2.15 -5.15 1.28
C MET A 144 -2.78 -4.22 0.25
N ILE A 145 -2.83 -4.66 -0.99
CA ILE A 145 -3.51 -3.99 -2.09
C ILE A 145 -4.41 -5.00 -2.79
N LEU A 146 -5.68 -4.66 -2.93
CA LEU A 146 -6.57 -5.34 -3.85
C LEU A 146 -6.44 -4.66 -5.22
N ASP A 147 -5.74 -5.31 -6.14
CA ASP A 147 -5.65 -4.81 -7.50
C ASP A 147 -6.92 -5.19 -8.25
N GLY A 148 -7.80 -4.21 -8.46
CA GLY A 148 -9.06 -4.35 -9.19
C GLY A 148 -8.93 -4.17 -10.70
N THR A 149 -7.71 -4.12 -11.26
CA THR A 149 -7.50 -3.99 -12.70
C THR A 149 -8.26 -5.07 -13.45
N LYS A 150 -9.08 -4.66 -14.42
CA LYS A 150 -9.91 -5.56 -15.23
C LYS A 150 -9.08 -6.72 -15.79
N ASN A 151 -9.55 -7.96 -15.57
CA ASN A 151 -8.91 -9.22 -15.96
C ASN A 151 -7.57 -9.53 -15.23
N LYS A 152 -7.16 -8.73 -14.24
CA LYS A 152 -5.93 -8.94 -13.48
C LYS A 152 -6.14 -8.84 -11.96
N GLN A 153 -7.39 -8.99 -11.52
CA GLN A 153 -7.71 -8.89 -10.09
C GLN A 153 -6.83 -9.82 -9.26
N ALA A 154 -6.14 -9.27 -8.29
CA ALA A 154 -5.25 -10.02 -7.41
C ALA A 154 -5.00 -9.26 -6.11
N LEU A 155 -4.79 -10.00 -5.03
CA LEU A 155 -4.18 -9.45 -3.82
C LEU A 155 -2.68 -9.27 -4.06
N LYS A 156 -2.13 -8.17 -3.54
CA LYS A 156 -0.69 -7.91 -3.54
C LYS A 156 -0.27 -7.50 -2.14
N VAL A 157 0.78 -8.10 -1.64
CA VAL A 157 1.42 -7.70 -0.38
C VAL A 157 2.67 -6.87 -0.68
N MET A 158 2.86 -5.80 0.07
CA MET A 158 4.02 -4.93 -0.11
C MET A 158 5.32 -5.64 0.30
N ARG A 159 6.39 -5.34 -0.43
CA ARG A 159 7.75 -5.79 -0.10
C ARG A 159 8.33 -4.97 1.07
N PRO A 160 9.30 -5.50 1.82
CA PRO A 160 9.82 -4.83 3.01
C PRO A 160 10.28 -3.38 2.78
N TYR A 161 11.05 -3.12 1.71
CA TYR A 161 11.51 -1.78 1.38
C TYR A 161 10.36 -0.79 1.08
N GLN A 162 9.25 -1.28 0.49
CA GLN A 162 8.06 -0.47 0.25
C GLN A 162 7.35 -0.14 1.57
N VAL A 163 7.26 -1.12 2.47
CA VAL A 163 6.70 -0.94 3.83
C VAL A 163 7.51 0.12 4.58
N TYR A 164 8.84 -0.02 4.62
CA TYR A 164 9.71 0.92 5.34
C TYR A 164 9.66 2.34 4.74
N ALA A 165 9.66 2.46 3.41
CA ALA A 165 9.52 3.74 2.75
C ALA A 165 8.20 4.43 3.14
N THR A 166 7.09 3.69 3.10
CA THR A 166 5.77 4.19 3.50
C THR A 166 5.74 4.58 4.97
N GLN A 167 6.25 3.72 5.87
CA GLN A 167 6.32 4.02 7.31
C GLN A 167 7.11 5.30 7.61
N ASN A 168 8.26 5.46 6.97
CA ASN A 168 9.12 6.64 7.17
C ASN A 168 8.39 7.93 6.77
N ILE A 169 7.70 7.93 5.62
CA ILE A 169 6.94 9.11 5.17
C ILE A 169 5.76 9.38 6.10
N ILE A 170 4.97 8.36 6.44
CA ILE A 170 3.82 8.54 7.33
C ILE A 170 4.26 9.03 8.72
N SER A 171 5.38 8.52 9.24
CA SER A 171 5.95 9.01 10.51
C SER A 171 6.34 10.49 10.44
N ARG A 172 6.97 10.92 9.34
CA ARG A 172 7.32 12.35 9.14
C ARG A 172 6.07 13.21 8.96
N LEU A 173 5.07 12.75 8.21
CA LEU A 173 3.81 13.47 8.02
C LEU A 173 3.07 13.74 9.34
N LYS A 174 3.16 12.84 10.31
CA LYS A 174 2.59 13.04 11.67
C LYS A 174 3.20 14.23 12.42
N GLN A 175 4.42 14.64 12.03
CA GLN A 175 5.17 15.73 12.68
C GLN A 175 5.08 17.04 11.90
N VAL A 176 4.40 17.05 10.74
CA VAL A 176 4.25 18.25 9.91
C VAL A 176 3.33 19.26 10.60
N ASP A 177 3.81 20.48 10.74
CA ASP A 177 3.01 21.62 11.12
C ASP A 177 2.61 22.41 9.87
N PHE A 178 1.34 22.27 9.48
CA PHE A 178 0.81 22.92 8.29
C PHE A 178 0.62 24.44 8.44
N GLU A 179 0.71 24.99 9.64
CA GLU A 179 0.54 26.43 9.89
C GLU A 179 1.81 27.23 9.60
N PHE A 180 2.98 26.60 9.72
CA PHE A 180 4.27 27.26 9.53
C PHE A 180 4.83 27.20 8.10
N GLY A 181 3.96 27.00 7.12
CA GLY A 181 4.33 27.09 5.71
C GLY A 181 4.53 25.75 5.02
N SER A 182 5.14 25.79 3.83
CA SER A 182 5.34 24.62 2.99
C SER A 182 6.43 23.69 3.56
N ASN A 183 6.07 22.45 3.89
CA ASN A 183 6.95 21.47 4.51
C ASN A 183 7.49 20.48 3.48
N LYS A 184 8.82 20.37 3.35
CA LYS A 184 9.48 19.32 2.59
C LYS A 184 9.63 18.08 3.46
N VAL A 185 8.78 17.08 3.28
CA VAL A 185 8.80 15.83 4.07
C VAL A 185 9.95 14.93 3.66
N GLY A 186 10.21 14.85 2.37
CA GLY A 186 11.31 14.05 1.83
C GLY A 186 11.03 13.50 0.43
N TYR A 187 11.92 12.66 -0.03
CA TYR A 187 11.75 11.92 -1.29
C TYR A 187 12.04 10.44 -1.11
N ILE A 188 11.46 9.63 -1.98
CA ILE A 188 11.68 8.20 -2.05
C ILE A 188 12.27 7.88 -3.42
N TRP A 189 13.44 7.27 -3.40
CA TRP A 189 14.05 6.74 -4.60
C TRP A 189 13.59 5.30 -4.84
N HIS A 190 12.93 5.10 -5.96
CA HIS A 190 12.50 3.79 -6.44
C HIS A 190 13.13 3.50 -7.79
N THR A 191 13.91 2.45 -7.89
CA THR A 191 14.38 1.96 -9.20
C THR A 191 13.21 1.56 -10.09
N THR A 192 13.40 1.62 -11.40
CA THR A 192 12.37 1.20 -12.37
C THR A 192 11.92 -0.23 -12.11
N GLY A 193 10.62 -0.47 -12.10
CA GLY A 193 10.05 -1.80 -11.83
C GLY A 193 9.95 -2.20 -10.35
N SER A 194 10.44 -1.38 -9.40
CA SER A 194 10.37 -1.69 -7.95
C SER A 194 9.00 -1.45 -7.30
N GLY A 195 7.97 -1.12 -8.09
CA GLY A 195 6.61 -0.91 -7.59
C GLY A 195 6.34 0.48 -7.04
N LYS A 196 6.95 1.52 -7.61
CA LYS A 196 6.73 2.94 -7.26
C LYS A 196 5.23 3.28 -7.16
N THR A 197 4.41 2.86 -8.12
CA THR A 197 2.97 3.11 -8.16
C THR A 197 2.24 2.55 -6.93
N ILE A 198 2.59 1.33 -6.52
CA ILE A 198 2.01 0.69 -5.33
C ILE A 198 2.40 1.46 -4.07
N THR A 199 3.68 1.79 -3.92
CA THR A 199 4.19 2.50 -2.74
C THR A 199 3.60 3.90 -2.63
N SER A 200 3.56 4.64 -3.73
CA SER A 200 3.00 6.00 -3.76
C SER A 200 1.50 6.01 -3.53
N PHE A 201 0.76 5.05 -4.09
CA PHE A 201 -0.67 4.88 -3.80
C PHE A 201 -0.92 4.62 -2.31
N LYS A 202 -0.19 3.65 -1.71
CA LYS A 202 -0.37 3.35 -0.28
C LYS A 202 0.02 4.51 0.62
N THR A 203 1.05 5.24 0.27
CA THR A 203 1.39 6.49 0.97
C THR A 203 0.25 7.50 0.87
N ALA A 204 -0.31 7.72 -0.33
CA ALA A 204 -1.44 8.62 -0.54
C ALA A 204 -2.68 8.18 0.26
N TRP A 205 -3.00 6.89 0.20
CA TRP A 205 -4.16 6.31 0.86
C TRP A 205 -4.05 6.40 2.39
N LEU A 206 -2.89 6.11 2.97
CA LEU A 206 -2.66 6.26 4.41
C LEU A 206 -2.65 7.73 4.84
N ALA A 207 -2.04 8.62 4.05
CA ALA A 207 -2.04 10.05 4.32
C ALA A 207 -3.45 10.63 4.30
N SER A 208 -4.31 10.22 3.35
CA SER A 208 -5.70 10.71 3.28
C SER A 208 -6.56 10.32 4.49
N ARG A 209 -6.13 9.35 5.28
CA ARG A 209 -6.82 8.91 6.50
C ARG A 209 -6.29 9.55 7.78
N MET A 210 -5.28 10.41 7.68
CA MET A 210 -4.73 11.14 8.83
C MET A 210 -5.68 12.28 9.23
N PRO A 211 -6.01 12.43 10.53
CA PRO A 211 -7.02 13.42 10.97
C PRO A 211 -6.70 14.86 10.63
N HIS A 212 -5.40 15.20 10.49
CA HIS A 212 -4.92 16.56 10.20
C HIS A 212 -4.63 16.79 8.71
N VAL A 213 -4.99 15.87 7.83
CA VAL A 213 -4.85 15.97 6.37
C VAL A 213 -6.22 16.10 5.74
N ASP A 214 -6.47 17.19 5.03
CA ASP A 214 -7.75 17.44 4.36
C ASP A 214 -7.78 16.91 2.94
N LYS A 215 -6.65 16.96 2.23
CA LYS A 215 -6.53 16.48 0.85
C LYS A 215 -5.15 15.87 0.60
N VAL A 216 -5.13 14.88 -0.28
CA VAL A 216 -3.90 14.39 -0.90
C VAL A 216 -3.95 14.69 -2.39
N VAL A 217 -2.89 15.28 -2.93
CA VAL A 217 -2.79 15.61 -4.35
C VAL A 217 -1.61 14.84 -4.95
N PHE A 218 -1.90 13.89 -5.82
CA PHE A 218 -0.88 13.17 -6.57
C PHE A 218 -0.60 13.91 -7.87
N VAL A 219 0.64 14.36 -8.02
CA VAL A 219 1.06 15.21 -9.14
C VAL A 219 1.94 14.42 -10.09
N VAL A 220 1.51 14.27 -11.33
CA VAL A 220 2.28 13.66 -12.41
C VAL A 220 2.96 14.71 -13.27
N ASP A 221 4.12 14.37 -13.83
CA ASP A 221 4.89 15.30 -14.68
C ASP A 221 4.12 15.69 -15.95
N ARG A 222 3.42 14.74 -16.61
CA ARG A 222 2.77 14.98 -17.89
C ARG A 222 1.28 14.69 -17.87
N ILE A 223 0.50 15.50 -18.61
CA ILE A 223 -0.95 15.32 -18.75
C ILE A 223 -1.30 13.91 -19.25
N ALA A 224 -0.54 13.37 -20.20
CA ALA A 224 -0.77 12.04 -20.74
C ALA A 224 -0.66 10.93 -19.67
N LEU A 225 0.17 11.11 -18.65
CA LEU A 225 0.32 10.16 -17.54
C LEU A 225 -0.79 10.26 -16.52
N THR A 226 -1.53 11.39 -16.48
CA THR A 226 -2.61 11.61 -15.50
C THR A 226 -3.68 10.53 -15.60
N ARG A 227 -4.07 10.16 -16.82
CA ARG A 227 -5.10 9.15 -17.08
C ARG A 227 -4.65 7.77 -16.57
N GLN A 228 -3.47 7.31 -17.02
CA GLN A 228 -2.95 6.01 -16.64
C GLN A 228 -2.74 5.89 -15.12
N THR A 229 -2.20 6.95 -14.48
CA THR A 229 -2.01 6.96 -13.03
C THR A 229 -3.35 6.97 -12.29
N SER A 230 -4.34 7.73 -12.78
CA SER A 230 -5.70 7.70 -12.21
C SER A 230 -6.32 6.32 -12.30
N GLU A 231 -6.25 5.67 -13.46
CA GLU A 231 -6.79 4.32 -13.68
C GLU A 231 -6.12 3.30 -12.74
N ASN A 232 -4.79 3.36 -12.59
CA ASN A 232 -4.07 2.50 -11.65
C ASN A 232 -4.47 2.76 -10.19
N TYR A 233 -4.57 4.02 -9.78
CA TYR A 233 -4.95 4.38 -8.42
C TYR A 233 -6.40 4.01 -8.10
N GLN A 234 -7.31 4.20 -9.06
CA GLN A 234 -8.70 3.77 -8.93
C GLN A 234 -8.81 2.25 -8.82
N ALA A 235 -8.00 1.51 -9.59
CA ALA A 235 -7.96 0.05 -9.49
C ALA A 235 -7.44 -0.45 -8.14
N TYR A 236 -6.63 0.33 -7.41
CA TYR A 236 -6.11 0.01 -6.08
C TYR A 236 -6.97 0.56 -4.94
N ASP A 237 -7.98 1.36 -5.24
CA ASP A 237 -8.85 1.98 -4.25
C ASP A 237 -9.86 0.97 -3.69
N PRO A 238 -9.75 0.53 -2.43
CA PRO A 238 -10.66 -0.45 -1.86
C PRO A 238 -12.08 0.09 -1.62
N ASP A 239 -12.23 1.41 -1.60
CA ASP A 239 -13.51 2.09 -1.44
C ASP A 239 -14.19 2.38 -2.80
N GLY A 240 -13.50 2.04 -3.91
CA GLY A 240 -14.02 2.16 -5.26
C GLY A 240 -14.99 1.04 -5.61
N ASP A 241 -16.14 1.37 -6.21
CA ASP A 241 -17.03 0.36 -6.80
C ASP A 241 -16.46 -0.08 -8.15
N ILE A 242 -16.27 -1.38 -8.32
CA ILE A 242 -15.76 -1.98 -9.57
C ILE A 242 -16.73 -1.69 -10.75
N ALA A 243 -18.02 -1.48 -10.47
CA ALA A 243 -19.05 -1.16 -11.47
C ALA A 243 -19.13 0.33 -11.81
N ASP A 244 -18.74 1.24 -10.87
CA ASP A 244 -18.80 2.69 -11.05
C ASP A 244 -17.53 3.40 -10.57
N VAL A 245 -16.42 3.01 -11.17
CA VAL A 245 -15.04 3.46 -10.85
C VAL A 245 -14.89 4.99 -10.94
N ALA A 246 -15.77 5.69 -11.63
CA ALA A 246 -15.64 7.14 -11.85
C ALA A 246 -16.24 7.98 -10.70
N GLN A 247 -17.15 7.46 -9.91
CA GLN A 247 -17.92 8.22 -8.89
C GLN A 247 -17.73 7.73 -7.47
N SER A 248 -17.47 6.44 -7.27
CA SER A 248 -17.19 5.86 -5.95
C SER A 248 -15.70 5.90 -5.62
N GLY A 249 -15.38 5.78 -4.33
CA GLY A 249 -14.01 5.74 -3.83
C GLY A 249 -13.38 7.11 -3.56
N VAL A 250 -12.18 7.08 -2.98
CA VAL A 250 -11.43 8.27 -2.56
C VAL A 250 -10.55 8.85 -3.67
N VAL A 251 -10.27 8.10 -4.73
CA VAL A 251 -9.43 8.56 -5.85
C VAL A 251 -10.24 9.32 -6.87
N LYS A 252 -9.89 10.57 -7.10
CA LYS A 252 -10.56 11.49 -8.04
C LYS A 252 -9.60 11.99 -9.11
N SER A 253 -9.84 11.64 -10.37
CA SER A 253 -9.08 12.20 -11.51
C SER A 253 -9.52 13.63 -11.83
N THR A 254 -8.64 14.43 -12.45
CA THR A 254 -8.96 15.79 -12.89
C THR A 254 -8.95 15.91 -14.41
N HIS A 255 -10.04 16.38 -14.99
CA HIS A 255 -10.15 16.61 -16.44
C HIS A 255 -9.73 18.03 -16.83
N THR A 256 -10.19 19.02 -16.10
CA THR A 256 -9.93 20.45 -16.35
C THR A 256 -9.35 21.14 -15.13
N THR A 257 -8.78 22.33 -15.33
CA THR A 257 -8.31 23.20 -14.25
C THR A 257 -9.47 23.66 -13.34
N THR A 258 -10.67 23.83 -13.89
CA THR A 258 -11.88 24.18 -13.11
C THR A 258 -12.32 23.02 -12.23
N ASP A 259 -12.27 21.79 -12.76
CA ASP A 259 -12.55 20.57 -12.01
C ASP A 259 -11.54 20.37 -10.86
N LEU A 260 -10.24 20.61 -11.14
CA LEU A 260 -9.21 20.60 -10.10
C LEU A 260 -9.51 21.59 -9.00
N SER A 261 -9.84 22.86 -9.33
CA SER A 261 -10.19 23.87 -8.34
C SER A 261 -11.37 23.47 -7.47
N ARG A 262 -12.40 22.90 -8.08
CA ARG A 262 -13.60 22.42 -7.37
C ARG A 262 -13.25 21.30 -6.40
N LYS A 263 -12.46 20.30 -6.82
CA LYS A 263 -12.06 19.15 -5.99
C LYS A 263 -11.14 19.55 -4.84
N LEU A 264 -10.24 20.49 -5.03
CA LEU A 264 -9.40 21.03 -3.95
C LEU A 264 -10.25 21.70 -2.85
N LYS A 265 -11.38 22.33 -3.22
CA LYS A 265 -12.29 23.01 -2.29
C LYS A 265 -13.39 22.08 -1.72
N SER A 266 -13.63 20.89 -2.31
CA SER A 266 -14.66 19.96 -1.87
C SER A 266 -14.44 19.47 -0.44
N ARG A 267 -15.49 18.98 0.21
CA ARG A 267 -15.39 18.27 1.50
C ARG A 267 -14.84 16.86 1.27
N GLY A 268 -14.34 16.23 2.34
CA GLY A 268 -13.81 14.86 2.31
C GLY A 268 -12.31 14.80 2.00
N ASN A 269 -11.72 13.63 2.28
CA ASN A 269 -10.27 13.37 2.25
C ASN A 269 -9.87 12.69 0.93
N ASP A 270 -10.26 13.29 -0.21
CA ASP A 270 -10.01 12.70 -1.52
C ASP A 270 -8.51 12.68 -1.87
N ILE A 271 -8.13 11.68 -2.66
CA ILE A 271 -6.85 11.63 -3.37
C ILE A 271 -7.08 12.17 -4.78
N ILE A 272 -6.58 13.35 -5.06
CA ILE A 272 -6.77 14.05 -6.34
C ILE A 272 -5.57 13.77 -7.23
N VAL A 273 -5.78 13.15 -8.38
CA VAL A 273 -4.72 12.95 -9.39
C VAL A 273 -4.75 14.07 -10.41
N THR A 274 -3.63 14.77 -10.57
CA THR A 274 -3.50 15.91 -11.50
C THR A 274 -2.09 16.01 -12.09
N SER A 275 -1.86 16.96 -12.99
CA SER A 275 -0.53 17.23 -13.55
C SER A 275 0.03 18.57 -13.08
N VAL A 276 1.37 18.70 -13.16
CA VAL A 276 2.07 19.97 -12.88
C VAL A 276 1.48 21.10 -13.71
N GLN A 277 1.22 20.86 -15.01
CA GLN A 277 0.67 21.87 -15.93
C GLN A 277 -0.70 22.39 -15.52
N LYS A 278 -1.58 21.50 -15.00
CA LYS A 278 -2.90 21.92 -14.50
C LYS A 278 -2.80 22.75 -13.23
N LEU A 279 -1.88 22.39 -12.33
CA LEU A 279 -1.61 23.18 -11.13
C LEU A 279 -1.03 24.55 -11.48
N ASP A 280 -0.04 24.61 -12.38
CA ASP A 280 0.56 25.86 -12.84
C ASP A 280 -0.48 26.78 -13.49
N THR A 281 -1.33 26.22 -14.38
CA THR A 281 -2.44 26.99 -14.98
C THR A 281 -3.45 27.47 -13.93
N LEU A 282 -3.70 26.67 -12.89
CA LEU A 282 -4.64 27.04 -11.83
C LEU A 282 -4.13 28.22 -11.01
N ILE A 283 -2.87 28.19 -10.58
CA ILE A 283 -2.30 29.25 -9.71
C ILE A 283 -2.15 30.58 -10.46
N LYS A 284 -2.01 30.57 -11.79
CA LYS A 284 -1.92 31.77 -12.64
C LYS A 284 -3.26 32.46 -12.90
N ARG A 285 -4.40 31.89 -12.45
CA ARG A 285 -5.70 32.55 -12.60
C ARG A 285 -5.78 33.81 -11.74
N LYS A 286 -6.30 34.91 -12.30
CA LYS A 286 -6.36 36.26 -11.68
C LYS A 286 -6.91 36.30 -10.25
N TYR A 287 -7.82 35.39 -9.91
CA TYR A 287 -8.46 35.33 -8.59
C TYR A 287 -8.22 34.00 -7.88
N PHE A 288 -7.14 33.31 -8.21
CA PHE A 288 -6.83 32.08 -7.51
C PHE A 288 -6.45 32.35 -6.06
N GLN A 289 -7.12 31.64 -5.16
CA GLN A 289 -6.75 31.54 -3.77
C GLN A 289 -6.68 30.05 -3.42
N ALA A 290 -5.55 29.64 -2.85
CA ALA A 290 -5.42 28.29 -2.34
C ALA A 290 -6.49 28.04 -1.25
N PRO A 291 -7.13 26.88 -1.22
CA PRO A 291 -8.06 26.58 -0.13
C PRO A 291 -7.32 26.55 1.21
N ASP A 292 -8.01 27.00 2.26
CA ASP A 292 -7.52 26.88 3.63
C ASP A 292 -7.67 25.42 4.11
N LYS A 293 -6.75 24.57 3.65
CA LYS A 293 -6.74 23.12 3.87
C LYS A 293 -5.31 22.61 3.99
N ASN A 294 -5.14 21.61 4.83
CA ASN A 294 -3.89 20.87 4.95
C ASN A 294 -3.76 19.87 3.81
N ILE A 295 -2.88 20.14 2.87
CA ILE A 295 -2.75 19.38 1.64
C ILE A 295 -1.39 18.65 1.62
N VAL A 296 -1.42 17.34 1.39
CA VAL A 296 -0.23 16.53 1.12
C VAL A 296 -0.06 16.39 -0.39
N PHE A 297 1.02 16.91 -0.93
CA PHE A 297 1.40 16.73 -2.32
C PHE A 297 2.39 15.58 -2.46
N ILE A 298 2.06 14.62 -3.32
CA ILE A 298 2.95 13.53 -3.71
C ILE A 298 3.32 13.75 -5.17
N VAL A 299 4.59 14.01 -5.45
CA VAL A 299 5.07 14.38 -6.79
C VAL A 299 5.81 13.21 -7.41
N ASP A 300 5.27 12.72 -8.53
CA ASP A 300 5.92 11.69 -9.34
C ASP A 300 7.01 12.29 -10.22
N GLU A 301 8.11 11.54 -10.44
CA GLU A 301 9.29 11.98 -11.16
C GLU A 301 9.81 13.34 -10.66
N ALA A 302 9.92 13.48 -9.34
CA ALA A 302 10.23 14.74 -8.66
C ALA A 302 11.48 15.44 -9.21
N HIS A 303 12.49 14.68 -9.66
CA HIS A 303 13.71 15.24 -10.25
C HIS A 303 13.46 16.08 -11.51
N ARG A 304 12.41 15.79 -12.27
CA ARG A 304 12.04 16.55 -13.48
C ARG A 304 11.14 17.73 -13.15
N SER A 305 10.28 17.54 -12.14
CA SER A 305 9.19 18.48 -11.85
C SER A 305 9.58 19.57 -10.87
N THR A 306 10.56 19.33 -9.97
CA THR A 306 10.84 20.22 -8.83
C THR A 306 11.87 21.32 -9.11
N GLY A 307 12.66 21.22 -10.17
CA GLY A 307 13.72 22.19 -10.53
C GLY A 307 13.25 23.45 -11.26
N GLY A 308 11.99 23.51 -11.72
CA GLY A 308 11.49 24.61 -12.54
C GLY A 308 10.81 25.72 -11.74
N ASP A 309 10.82 26.96 -12.28
CA ASP A 309 10.17 28.12 -11.67
C ASP A 309 8.66 27.94 -11.48
N SER A 310 7.99 27.21 -12.38
CA SER A 310 6.58 26.84 -12.22
C SER A 310 6.31 26.03 -10.96
N PHE A 311 7.18 25.09 -10.61
CA PHE A 311 6.99 24.27 -9.42
C PHE A 311 7.23 25.06 -8.13
N LYS A 312 8.23 25.96 -8.12
CA LYS A 312 8.45 26.89 -7.01
C LYS A 312 7.25 27.81 -6.79
N ALA A 313 6.65 28.29 -7.90
CA ALA A 313 5.43 29.11 -7.83
C ALA A 313 4.23 28.30 -7.26
N ILE A 314 4.08 27.00 -7.65
CA ILE A 314 3.06 26.15 -7.08
C ILE A 314 3.28 25.97 -5.58
N GLN A 315 4.51 25.68 -5.13
CA GLN A 315 4.83 25.53 -3.72
C GLN A 315 4.51 26.82 -2.93
N ALA A 316 4.86 27.98 -3.47
CA ALA A 316 4.59 29.28 -2.84
C ALA A 316 3.09 29.59 -2.73
N ALA A 317 2.27 29.10 -3.68
CA ALA A 317 0.84 29.32 -3.70
C ALA A 317 0.08 28.49 -2.64
N PHE A 318 0.59 27.31 -2.28
CA PHE A 318 -0.03 26.42 -1.29
C PHE A 318 0.72 26.48 0.04
N LYS A 319 0.34 27.40 0.90
CA LYS A 319 1.02 27.66 2.17
C LYS A 319 0.86 26.53 3.20
N ARG A 320 -0.30 25.88 3.24
CA ARG A 320 -0.61 24.76 4.15
C ARG A 320 -0.37 23.43 3.41
N ALA A 321 0.88 23.16 3.08
CA ALA A 321 1.24 22.01 2.25
C ALA A 321 2.42 21.22 2.81
N ALA A 322 2.38 19.91 2.61
CA ALA A 322 3.50 19.01 2.82
C ALA A 322 3.87 18.34 1.49
N TRP A 323 5.17 18.24 1.18
CA TRP A 323 5.66 17.81 -0.12
C TRP A 323 6.49 16.53 -0.01
N ILE A 324 6.11 15.51 -0.80
CA ILE A 324 6.77 14.22 -0.89
C ILE A 324 7.15 13.99 -2.35
N GLY A 325 8.42 13.70 -2.62
CA GLY A 325 8.88 13.34 -3.97
C GLY A 325 9.04 11.84 -4.14
N TYR A 326 8.61 11.32 -5.29
CA TYR A 326 8.95 9.97 -5.77
C TYR A 326 9.78 10.11 -7.04
N THR A 327 10.87 9.35 -7.17
CA THR A 327 11.72 9.40 -8.35
C THR A 327 12.37 8.06 -8.65
N GLY A 328 12.53 7.76 -9.95
CA GLY A 328 13.30 6.62 -10.43
C GLY A 328 14.79 6.91 -10.61
N THR A 329 15.12 8.17 -10.83
CA THR A 329 16.49 8.64 -11.11
C THR A 329 16.73 9.94 -10.35
N PRO A 330 17.20 9.90 -9.09
CA PRO A 330 17.53 11.12 -8.38
C PRO A 330 18.70 11.82 -9.09
N MET A 331 18.57 13.12 -9.30
CA MET A 331 19.70 13.98 -9.64
C MET A 331 20.26 14.51 -8.32
N PHE A 332 21.47 14.13 -7.99
CA PHE A 332 22.24 14.77 -6.94
C PHE A 332 22.95 15.94 -7.61
N ASP A 333 22.63 17.16 -7.23
CA ASP A 333 23.48 18.29 -7.58
C ASP A 333 24.78 18.11 -6.82
N ASP A 334 25.90 18.01 -7.56
CA ASP A 334 27.27 17.91 -7.01
C ASP A 334 27.74 19.21 -6.29
N THR A 335 26.79 20.03 -5.83
CA THR A 335 27.08 21.28 -5.11
C THR A 335 26.36 21.29 -3.77
N THR A 336 26.93 20.60 -2.80
CA THR A 336 27.11 21.04 -1.38
C THR A 336 28.06 20.11 -0.68
#